data_6a90119127c51a8625db6f293d8b8aa9
#
_entry.id   6a90119127c51a8625db6f293d8b8aa9
#
_cell.length_a   1.000
_cell.length_b   1.000
_cell.length_c   1.000
_cell.angle_alpha   90.00
_cell.angle_beta   90.00
_cell.angle_gamma   90.00
#
_symmetry.space_group_name_H-M   'P 1'
#
loop_
_entity.id
_entity.type
_entity.pdbx_description
1 polymer ?
#
loop_
_entity_poly.entity_id
_entity_poly.type
_entity_poly.pdbx_seq_one_letter_code
_entity_poly.pdbx_strand_id
1 'polypeptide(L)'
;MYPGLSGLLLSLLLVCGCATLDGDSLALRRQDDVGALPRDARVGLTDFTVCGGSYLDKLGRDQQGRDAKAAFFRTCTELGHPQTFSHRLRQRLEERLGRKLVPVRTDKSFRPKQVLHSAEKLGLDYVIAGDLLYLGQADNRTVVSALFYLIRIEDGKTMVVGRVSKEGEIGKVLQVIDGVADELFATAYEN
;
A
#
# COMPACT_ATOMS: atom_id res chain seq x y z
N MET A 1 57.62 11.11 40.72
CA MET A 1 57.64 10.14 39.63
C MET A 1 56.25 9.51 39.53
N TYR A 2 55.45 9.99 38.62
CA TYR A 2 54.15 9.40 38.29
C TYR A 2 54.14 9.07 36.78
N PRO A 3 53.88 7.85 36.39
CA PRO A 3 53.71 7.51 35.00
C PRO A 3 52.25 7.74 34.54
N GLY A 4 52.18 8.13 33.32
CA GLY A 4 51.10 8.65 32.53
C GLY A 4 49.78 7.86 32.52
N LEU A 5 48.72 8.63 32.55
CA LEU A 5 47.38 8.20 32.15
C LEU A 5 47.31 8.25 30.62
N SER A 6 47.33 7.08 30.02
CA SER A 6 46.99 6.90 28.61
C SER A 6 45.49 7.09 28.45
N GLY A 7 45.13 8.19 27.81
CA GLY A 7 43.75 8.47 27.44
C GLY A 7 43.22 7.46 26.42
N LEU A 8 42.28 6.66 26.84
CA LEU A 8 41.46 5.79 25.98
C LEU A 8 40.41 6.68 25.31
N LEU A 9 40.74 7.16 24.10
CA LEU A 9 39.75 7.82 23.23
C LEU A 9 38.78 6.75 22.75
N LEU A 10 37.65 6.67 23.45
CA LEU A 10 36.52 5.87 23.04
C LEU A 10 35.87 6.59 21.87
N SER A 11 36.29 6.22 20.66
CA SER A 11 35.63 6.63 19.42
C SER A 11 34.24 6.04 19.40
N LEU A 12 33.28 6.83 19.86
CA LEU A 12 31.84 6.56 19.70
C LEU A 12 31.52 6.69 18.22
N LEU A 13 31.68 5.61 17.46
CA LEU A 13 31.13 5.49 16.13
C LEU A 13 29.60 5.53 16.27
N LEU A 14 29.07 6.73 16.14
CA LEU A 14 27.67 6.97 15.78
C LEU A 14 27.47 6.31 14.40
N VAL A 15 27.16 5.02 14.43
CA VAL A 15 26.53 4.36 13.29
C VAL A 15 25.18 5.01 13.16
N CYS A 16 25.13 6.10 12.37
CA CYS A 16 23.88 6.59 11.80
C CYS A 16 23.38 5.45 10.91
N GLY A 17 22.66 4.52 11.52
CA GLY A 17 21.89 3.53 10.82
C GLY A 17 20.84 4.27 10.01
N CYS A 18 21.19 4.69 8.80
CA CYS A 18 20.21 4.77 7.74
C CYS A 18 19.63 3.35 7.67
N ALA A 19 18.55 3.12 8.37
CA ALA A 19 17.68 2.00 8.08
C ALA A 19 17.26 2.22 6.62
N THR A 20 18.01 1.68 5.70
CA THR A 20 17.51 1.32 4.39
C THR A 20 16.29 0.47 4.74
N LEU A 21 15.10 1.01 4.53
CA LEU A 21 13.89 0.20 4.54
C LEU A 21 14.11 -0.83 3.45
N ASP A 22 14.56 -2.01 3.86
CA ASP A 22 14.70 -3.15 2.97
C ASP A 22 13.36 -3.30 2.27
N GLY A 23 13.38 -3.24 0.94
CA GLY A 23 12.16 -3.32 0.14
C GLY A 23 11.28 -4.52 0.50
N ASP A 24 11.88 -5.57 1.02
CA ASP A 24 11.22 -6.81 1.45
C ASP A 24 10.43 -6.67 2.77
N SER A 25 10.79 -5.72 3.65
CA SER A 25 10.07 -5.54 4.93
C SER A 25 8.64 -4.99 4.77
N LEU A 26 8.32 -4.49 3.58
CA LEU A 26 7.00 -3.95 3.22
C LEU A 26 6.24 -4.86 2.22
N ALA A 27 6.78 -6.01 1.84
CA ALA A 27 6.09 -6.94 0.95
C ALA A 27 4.70 -7.30 1.51
N LEU A 28 3.74 -7.48 0.60
CA LEU A 28 2.39 -7.86 0.99
C LEU A 28 2.41 -9.21 1.71
N ARG A 29 1.88 -9.26 2.92
CA ARG A 29 1.86 -10.46 3.74
C ARG A 29 0.58 -10.59 4.55
N ARG A 30 0.17 -11.82 4.74
CA ARG A 30 -0.84 -12.18 5.74
C ARG A 30 -0.19 -12.18 7.12
N GLN A 31 -0.92 -11.78 8.14
CA GLN A 31 -0.47 -11.90 9.52
C GLN A 31 -0.41 -13.37 9.94
N ASP A 32 0.62 -13.77 10.69
CA ASP A 32 0.94 -15.17 10.99
C ASP A 32 -0.18 -15.94 11.70
N ASP A 33 -1.03 -15.24 12.44
CA ASP A 33 -2.13 -15.82 13.23
C ASP A 33 -3.48 -15.80 12.50
N VAL A 34 -3.46 -15.58 11.17
CA VAL A 34 -4.66 -15.38 10.38
C VAL A 34 -4.73 -16.37 9.23
N GLY A 35 -5.84 -17.10 9.15
CA GLY A 35 -6.15 -17.97 8.01
C GLY A 35 -6.52 -17.20 6.74
N ALA A 36 -6.68 -17.95 5.64
CA ALA A 36 -7.22 -17.39 4.40
C ALA A 36 -8.65 -16.86 4.61
N LEU A 37 -9.02 -15.82 3.86
CA LEU A 37 -10.37 -15.29 3.92
C LEU A 37 -11.39 -16.31 3.42
N PRO A 38 -12.55 -16.44 4.09
CA PRO A 38 -13.66 -17.21 3.56
C PRO A 38 -14.13 -16.62 2.22
N ARG A 39 -14.34 -17.47 1.22
CA ARG A 39 -14.77 -17.02 -0.11
C ARG A 39 -16.18 -16.44 -0.12
N ASP A 40 -17.01 -16.78 0.85
CA ASP A 40 -18.38 -16.30 1.04
C ASP A 40 -18.49 -15.02 1.89
N ALA A 41 -17.38 -14.60 2.53
CA ALA A 41 -17.34 -13.40 3.36
C ALA A 41 -17.71 -12.14 2.58
N ARG A 42 -18.53 -11.25 3.15
CA ARG A 42 -18.89 -9.97 2.54
C ARG A 42 -17.73 -8.99 2.60
N VAL A 43 -17.13 -8.70 1.45
CA VAL A 43 -15.94 -7.87 1.37
C VAL A 43 -16.24 -6.55 0.68
N GLY A 44 -15.81 -5.47 1.29
CA GLY A 44 -15.81 -4.14 0.71
C GLY A 44 -14.46 -3.74 0.12
N LEU A 45 -14.48 -2.82 -0.81
CA LEU A 45 -13.31 -2.18 -1.38
C LEU A 45 -13.47 -0.67 -1.33
N THR A 46 -12.50 0.03 -0.73
CA THR A 46 -12.45 1.50 -0.78
C THR A 46 -11.95 1.98 -2.12
N ASP A 47 -12.25 3.23 -2.45
CA ASP A 47 -11.50 3.91 -3.49
C ASP A 47 -10.09 4.17 -2.97
N PHE A 48 -9.08 3.85 -3.78
CA PHE A 48 -7.69 4.13 -3.44
C PHE A 48 -7.43 5.62 -3.60
N THR A 49 -6.89 6.21 -2.55
CA THR A 49 -6.42 7.57 -2.62
C THR A 49 -5.12 7.60 -3.39
N VAL A 50 -5.08 8.46 -4.40
CA VAL A 50 -3.84 8.70 -5.12
C VAL A 50 -2.96 9.56 -4.28
N CYS A 51 -1.71 9.16 -4.22
CA CYS A 51 -0.72 9.95 -3.55
C CYS A 51 -1.14 10.21 -2.10
N GLY A 52 -1.56 9.14 -1.43
CA GLY A 52 -2.17 9.17 -0.12
C GLY A 52 -1.46 10.11 0.83
N GLY A 53 -2.21 11.01 1.42
CA GLY A 53 -1.70 12.03 2.31
C GLY A 53 -0.76 11.48 3.38
N SER A 54 -0.95 10.24 3.81
CA SER A 54 -0.14 9.62 4.86
C SER A 54 1.32 9.35 4.46
N TYR A 55 1.57 8.98 3.20
CA TYR A 55 2.94 8.77 2.71
C TYR A 55 3.59 10.09 2.31
N LEU A 56 2.87 10.93 1.61
CA LEU A 56 3.38 12.23 1.18
C LEU A 56 3.64 13.18 2.35
N ASP A 57 2.88 13.07 3.43
CA ASP A 57 3.12 13.84 4.65
C ASP A 57 4.40 13.41 5.37
N LYS A 58 4.88 12.19 5.13
CA LYS A 58 6.17 11.69 5.64
C LYS A 58 7.37 12.10 4.77
N LEU A 59 7.14 12.47 3.51
CA LEU A 59 8.19 13.06 2.68
C LEU A 59 8.56 14.42 3.26
N GLY A 60 9.87 14.68 3.38
CA GLY A 60 10.41 15.87 4.02
C GLY A 60 9.76 17.17 3.52
N ARG A 61 9.73 18.17 4.40
CA ARG A 61 9.24 19.53 4.07
C ARG A 61 10.28 20.38 3.38
N ASP A 62 11.47 19.85 3.17
CA ASP A 62 12.57 20.48 2.42
C ASP A 62 12.24 20.58 0.91
N GLN A 63 13.15 21.21 0.16
CA GLN A 63 12.98 21.37 -1.28
C GLN A 63 12.89 20.02 -2.00
N GLN A 64 13.72 19.05 -1.59
CA GLN A 64 13.81 17.73 -2.19
C GLN A 64 12.48 16.94 -2.00
N GLY A 65 11.87 17.02 -0.82
CA GLY A 65 10.57 16.44 -0.55
C GLY A 65 9.44 17.11 -1.35
N ARG A 66 9.49 18.45 -1.57
CA ARG A 66 8.52 19.15 -2.42
C ARG A 66 8.66 18.77 -3.88
N ASP A 67 9.87 18.62 -4.39
CA ASP A 67 10.13 18.24 -5.78
C ASP A 67 9.70 16.78 -6.02
N ALA A 68 9.96 15.89 -5.07
CA ALA A 68 9.47 14.51 -5.10
C ALA A 68 7.94 14.44 -5.11
N LYS A 69 7.25 15.24 -4.28
CA LYS A 69 5.80 15.36 -4.29
C LYS A 69 5.29 15.88 -5.64
N ALA A 70 5.89 16.92 -6.19
CA ALA A 70 5.48 17.50 -7.47
C ALA A 70 5.70 16.53 -8.64
N ALA A 71 6.79 15.78 -8.64
CA ALA A 71 7.05 14.72 -9.63
C ALA A 71 6.03 13.60 -9.52
N PHE A 72 5.73 13.15 -8.30
CA PHE A 72 4.75 12.10 -8.04
C PHE A 72 3.34 12.52 -8.50
N PHE A 73 2.89 13.74 -8.18
CA PHE A 73 1.60 14.26 -8.63
C PHE A 73 1.52 14.37 -10.15
N ARG A 74 2.58 14.81 -10.83
CA ARG A 74 2.64 14.84 -12.30
C ARG A 74 2.44 13.45 -12.88
N THR A 75 3.18 12.47 -12.40
CA THR A 75 3.11 11.09 -12.87
C THR A 75 1.71 10.48 -12.65
N CYS A 76 1.10 10.74 -11.50
CA CYS A 76 -0.25 10.29 -11.23
C CYS A 76 -1.29 10.93 -12.17
N THR A 77 -1.04 12.16 -12.63
CA THR A 77 -1.94 12.89 -13.54
C THR A 77 -1.76 12.45 -14.98
N GLU A 78 -0.55 12.11 -15.39
CA GLU A 78 -0.21 11.75 -16.77
C GLU A 78 -0.71 10.38 -17.21
N LEU A 79 -0.84 9.41 -16.31
CA LEU A 79 -1.18 8.01 -16.64
C LEU A 79 -2.64 7.61 -16.36
N GLY A 80 -3.45 8.56 -15.99
CA GLY A 80 -4.87 8.30 -15.78
C GLY A 80 -5.30 8.46 -14.33
N HIS A 81 -6.59 8.62 -14.17
CA HIS A 81 -7.21 8.87 -12.90
C HIS A 81 -7.00 7.69 -11.93
N PRO A 82 -6.83 7.98 -10.63
CA PRO A 82 -6.85 6.99 -9.55
C PRO A 82 -8.07 6.08 -9.60
N GLN A 83 -9.16 6.62 -10.11
CA GLN A 83 -10.37 5.87 -10.39
C GLN A 83 -10.13 4.69 -11.33
N THR A 84 -9.22 4.81 -12.31
CA THR A 84 -8.87 3.71 -13.21
C THR A 84 -8.22 2.56 -12.45
N PHE A 85 -7.29 2.85 -11.52
CA PHE A 85 -6.68 1.82 -10.68
C PHE A 85 -7.73 1.14 -9.80
N SER A 86 -8.52 1.88 -9.04
CA SER A 86 -9.55 1.33 -8.14
C SER A 86 -10.61 0.55 -8.91
N HIS A 87 -11.03 1.04 -10.08
CA HIS A 87 -12.00 0.36 -10.92
C HIS A 87 -11.46 -0.95 -11.47
N ARG A 88 -10.24 -0.94 -12.04
CA ARG A 88 -9.64 -2.16 -12.62
C ARG A 88 -9.29 -3.18 -11.53
N LEU A 89 -8.74 -2.74 -10.42
CA LEU A 89 -8.48 -3.59 -9.25
C LEU A 89 -9.76 -4.29 -8.79
N ARG A 90 -10.85 -3.53 -8.64
CA ARG A 90 -12.16 -4.08 -8.27
C ARG A 90 -12.63 -5.12 -9.28
N GLN A 91 -12.64 -4.78 -10.55
CA GLN A 91 -13.07 -5.68 -11.62
C GLN A 91 -12.29 -7.00 -11.57
N ARG A 92 -10.96 -6.93 -11.47
CA ARG A 92 -10.10 -8.12 -11.43
C ARG A 92 -10.35 -8.99 -10.19
N LEU A 93 -10.48 -8.37 -9.03
CA LEU A 93 -10.82 -9.10 -7.80
C LEU A 93 -12.21 -9.74 -7.87
N GLU A 94 -13.20 -9.05 -8.44
CA GLU A 94 -14.55 -9.59 -8.66
C GLU A 94 -14.54 -10.79 -9.61
N GLU A 95 -13.74 -10.74 -10.68
CA GLU A 95 -13.52 -11.86 -11.61
C GLU A 95 -12.95 -13.09 -10.87
N ARG A 96 -11.92 -12.87 -10.01
CA ARG A 96 -11.29 -13.94 -9.23
C ARG A 96 -12.23 -14.54 -8.16
N LEU A 97 -13.04 -13.71 -7.55
CA LEU A 97 -14.00 -14.12 -6.52
C LEU A 97 -15.29 -14.71 -7.08
N GLY A 98 -15.61 -14.46 -8.35
CA GLY A 98 -16.89 -14.83 -8.95
C GLY A 98 -18.09 -14.05 -8.38
N ARG A 99 -17.86 -12.91 -7.73
CA ARG A 99 -18.90 -12.09 -7.08
C ARG A 99 -18.48 -10.63 -6.96
N LYS A 100 -19.48 -9.76 -6.70
CA LYS A 100 -19.26 -8.32 -6.55
C LYS A 100 -18.67 -7.95 -5.20
N LEU A 101 -17.75 -7.00 -5.20
CA LEU A 101 -17.27 -6.31 -4.02
C LEU A 101 -18.17 -5.10 -3.72
N VAL A 102 -18.42 -4.86 -2.44
CA VAL A 102 -19.23 -3.70 -2.02
C VAL A 102 -18.36 -2.43 -2.05
N PRO A 103 -18.76 -1.37 -2.78
CA PRO A 103 -18.02 -0.12 -2.76
C PRO A 103 -18.15 0.56 -1.39
N VAL A 104 -17.01 0.84 -0.76
CA VAL A 104 -16.96 1.59 0.49
C VAL A 104 -16.46 2.99 0.18
N ARG A 105 -17.35 3.98 0.23
CA ARG A 105 -16.98 5.37 0.00
C ARG A 105 -16.25 5.92 1.23
N THR A 106 -15.11 6.53 0.98
CA THR A 106 -14.34 7.26 1.99
C THR A 106 -14.17 8.70 1.54
N ASP A 107 -14.08 9.60 2.51
CA ASP A 107 -13.63 10.96 2.22
C ASP A 107 -12.20 10.93 1.69
N LYS A 108 -11.75 12.04 1.09
CA LYS A 108 -10.50 12.21 0.33
C LYS A 108 -9.19 11.73 1.00
N SER A 109 -9.25 11.17 2.19
CA SER A 109 -8.09 10.60 2.88
C SER A 109 -8.47 9.28 3.55
N PHE A 110 -7.59 8.28 3.42
CA PHE A 110 -7.74 7.04 4.17
C PHE A 110 -7.66 7.33 5.68
N ARG A 111 -8.81 7.22 6.35
CA ARG A 111 -8.90 7.30 7.81
C ARG A 111 -9.45 5.96 8.31
N PRO A 112 -8.63 5.12 8.96
CA PRO A 112 -9.04 3.77 9.36
C PRO A 112 -10.37 3.73 10.11
N LYS A 113 -10.60 4.65 11.05
CA LYS A 113 -11.86 4.72 11.81
C LYS A 113 -13.09 5.00 10.93
N GLN A 114 -12.96 5.85 9.92
CA GLN A 114 -14.07 6.14 8.99
C GLN A 114 -14.35 4.96 8.08
N VAL A 115 -13.30 4.29 7.60
CA VAL A 115 -13.44 3.08 6.78
C VAL A 115 -14.17 1.99 7.56
N LEU A 116 -13.73 1.70 8.79
CA LEU A 116 -14.35 0.70 9.64
C LEU A 116 -15.84 1.03 9.89
N HIS A 117 -16.14 2.26 10.29
CA HIS A 117 -17.52 2.67 10.54
C HIS A 117 -18.41 2.58 9.29
N SER A 118 -17.88 2.94 8.10
CA SER A 118 -18.62 2.82 6.84
C SER A 118 -18.86 1.36 6.47
N ALA A 119 -17.85 0.51 6.65
CA ALA A 119 -17.91 -0.92 6.37
C ALA A 119 -18.89 -1.64 7.32
N GLU A 120 -18.88 -1.29 8.61
CA GLU A 120 -19.80 -1.80 9.62
C GLU A 120 -21.27 -1.47 9.27
N LYS A 121 -21.55 -0.22 8.89
CA LYS A 121 -22.89 0.19 8.43
C LYS A 121 -23.40 -0.57 7.22
N LEU A 122 -22.50 -1.02 6.36
CA LEU A 122 -22.81 -1.83 5.19
C LEU A 122 -22.92 -3.33 5.51
N GLY A 123 -22.69 -3.73 6.78
CA GLY A 123 -22.72 -5.10 7.24
C GLY A 123 -21.66 -5.97 6.56
N LEU A 124 -20.45 -5.45 6.39
CA LEU A 124 -19.35 -6.17 5.79
C LEU A 124 -18.55 -6.96 6.84
N ASP A 125 -17.99 -8.09 6.44
CA ASP A 125 -17.08 -8.87 7.28
C ASP A 125 -15.66 -8.34 7.19
N TYR A 126 -15.26 -7.90 5.99
CA TYR A 126 -13.92 -7.38 5.71
C TYR A 126 -13.96 -6.17 4.79
N VAL A 127 -12.90 -5.37 4.85
CA VAL A 127 -12.68 -4.26 3.91
C VAL A 127 -11.24 -4.26 3.41
N ILE A 128 -11.10 -4.14 2.09
CA ILE A 128 -9.83 -3.86 1.42
C ILE A 128 -9.73 -2.34 1.28
N ALA A 129 -8.66 -1.78 1.81
CA ALA A 129 -8.34 -0.37 1.72
C ALA A 129 -6.87 -0.19 1.39
N GLY A 130 -6.50 1.00 0.94
CA GLY A 130 -5.09 1.27 0.66
C GLY A 130 -4.83 2.58 -0.04
N ASP A 131 -3.55 2.77 -0.36
CA ASP A 131 -3.04 3.94 -1.03
C ASP A 131 -2.32 3.53 -2.32
N LEU A 132 -2.62 4.19 -3.42
CA LEU A 132 -1.82 4.08 -4.64
C LEU A 132 -0.55 4.92 -4.44
N LEU A 133 0.60 4.27 -4.37
CA LEU A 133 1.88 4.91 -4.12
C LEU A 133 2.51 5.43 -5.40
N TYR A 134 2.36 4.68 -6.49
CA TYR A 134 2.91 5.04 -7.78
C TYR A 134 2.08 4.40 -8.91
N LEU A 135 1.81 5.17 -9.94
CA LEU A 135 1.24 4.72 -11.20
C LEU A 135 1.91 5.52 -12.30
N GLY A 136 2.86 4.92 -12.99
CA GLY A 136 3.67 5.70 -13.91
C GLY A 136 4.54 4.86 -14.84
N GLN A 137 5.39 5.56 -15.55
CA GLN A 137 6.43 4.97 -16.38
C GLN A 137 7.79 5.24 -15.73
N ALA A 138 8.60 4.20 -15.63
CA ALA A 138 9.99 4.28 -15.20
C ALA A 138 10.81 3.31 -16.05
N ASP A 139 11.97 3.73 -16.54
CA ASP A 139 12.92 2.89 -17.33
C ASP A 139 12.25 2.12 -18.47
N ASN A 140 11.41 2.80 -19.26
CA ASN A 140 10.62 2.20 -20.35
C ASN A 140 9.66 1.09 -19.92
N ARG A 141 9.25 1.08 -18.67
CA ARG A 141 8.26 0.16 -18.13
C ARG A 141 7.09 0.91 -17.52
N THR A 142 5.93 0.28 -17.53
CA THR A 142 4.80 0.71 -16.69
C THR A 142 5.00 0.13 -15.30
N VAL A 143 4.97 0.98 -14.28
CA VAL A 143 5.13 0.59 -12.88
C VAL A 143 3.88 0.97 -12.11
N VAL A 144 3.36 0.04 -11.32
CA VAL A 144 2.28 0.25 -10.37
C VAL A 144 2.73 -0.20 -8.99
N SER A 145 2.57 0.66 -8.02
CA SER A 145 2.87 0.36 -6.62
C SER A 145 1.74 0.83 -5.73
N ALA A 146 1.22 -0.06 -4.91
CA ALA A 146 0.12 0.23 -3.99
C ALA A 146 0.37 -0.41 -2.63
N LEU A 147 -0.09 0.27 -1.58
CA LEU A 147 -0.14 -0.22 -0.22
C LEU A 147 -1.55 -0.72 0.08
N PHE A 148 -1.65 -1.90 0.65
CA PHE A 148 -2.91 -2.55 0.97
C PHE A 148 -3.07 -2.81 2.46
N TYR A 149 -4.33 -2.72 2.90
CA TYR A 149 -4.79 -3.15 4.20
C TYR A 149 -6.08 -3.95 4.00
N LEU A 150 -6.08 -5.20 4.40
CA LEU A 150 -7.29 -5.99 4.52
C LEU A 150 -7.63 -6.07 6.00
N ILE A 151 -8.78 -5.56 6.37
CA ILE A 151 -9.17 -5.36 7.76
C ILE A 151 -10.46 -6.15 8.02
N ARG A 152 -10.45 -6.95 9.08
CA ARG A 152 -11.66 -7.59 9.60
C ARG A 152 -12.47 -6.55 10.37
N ILE A 153 -13.78 -6.50 10.12
CA ILE A 153 -14.63 -5.44 10.68
C ILE A 153 -14.97 -5.70 12.14
N GLU A 154 -15.21 -6.96 12.50
CA GLU A 154 -15.62 -7.38 13.85
C GLU A 154 -14.72 -6.82 14.97
N ASP A 155 -13.41 -6.81 14.76
CA ASP A 155 -12.42 -6.41 15.77
C ASP A 155 -11.43 -5.35 15.28
N GLY A 156 -11.56 -4.91 14.03
CA GLY A 156 -10.64 -3.95 13.42
C GLY A 156 -9.24 -4.51 13.16
N LYS A 157 -9.04 -5.83 13.24
CA LYS A 157 -7.74 -6.46 13.05
C LYS A 157 -7.33 -6.44 11.59
N THR A 158 -6.10 -6.03 11.34
CA THR A 158 -5.50 -6.11 10.01
C THR A 158 -5.08 -7.56 9.74
N MET A 159 -5.64 -8.12 8.67
CA MET A 159 -5.42 -9.50 8.23
C MET A 159 -4.27 -9.62 7.23
N VAL A 160 -4.22 -8.69 6.29
CA VAL A 160 -3.17 -8.56 5.27
C VAL A 160 -2.70 -7.12 5.25
N VAL A 161 -1.41 -6.93 5.20
CA VAL A 161 -0.79 -5.61 5.09
C VAL A 161 0.47 -5.69 4.25
N GLY A 162 0.72 -4.65 3.49
CA GLY A 162 1.98 -4.49 2.79
C GLY A 162 1.82 -3.83 1.43
N ARG A 163 2.94 -3.75 0.74
CA ARG A 163 3.09 -3.11 -0.56
C ARG A 163 3.17 -4.17 -1.65
N VAL A 164 2.44 -3.95 -2.73
CA VAL A 164 2.64 -4.63 -4.01
C VAL A 164 3.24 -3.66 -4.99
N SER A 165 4.28 -4.08 -5.68
CA SER A 165 4.89 -3.34 -6.79
C SER A 165 5.00 -4.26 -7.99
N LYS A 166 4.44 -3.85 -9.12
CA LYS A 166 4.47 -4.61 -10.38
C LYS A 166 4.94 -3.73 -11.52
N GLU A 167 5.66 -4.37 -12.42
CA GLU A 167 6.16 -3.76 -13.64
C GLU A 167 5.65 -4.53 -14.86
N GLY A 168 5.51 -3.83 -15.98
CA GLY A 168 5.11 -4.42 -17.25
C GLY A 168 5.55 -3.58 -18.43
N GLU A 169 5.18 -4.02 -19.62
CA GLU A 169 5.45 -3.28 -20.84
C GLU A 169 4.82 -1.89 -20.82
N ILE A 170 5.48 -0.95 -21.50
CA ILE A 170 4.96 0.40 -21.67
C ILE A 170 3.56 0.37 -22.30
N GLY A 171 2.64 1.15 -21.74
CA GLY A 171 1.25 1.18 -22.21
C GLY A 171 0.36 0.01 -21.73
N LYS A 172 0.90 -0.98 -21.04
CA LYS A 172 0.15 -2.14 -20.51
C LYS A 172 -0.35 -1.94 -19.08
N VAL A 173 -0.74 -0.74 -18.72
CA VAL A 173 -1.13 -0.37 -17.34
C VAL A 173 -2.21 -1.28 -16.74
N LEU A 174 -3.23 -1.67 -17.53
CA LEU A 174 -4.30 -2.53 -17.01
C LEU A 174 -3.79 -3.93 -16.66
N GLN A 175 -2.88 -4.49 -17.45
CA GLN A 175 -2.26 -5.79 -17.16
C GLN A 175 -1.40 -5.75 -15.90
N VAL A 176 -0.69 -4.64 -15.68
CA VAL A 176 0.10 -4.44 -14.46
C VAL A 176 -0.81 -4.34 -13.23
N ILE A 177 -1.94 -3.64 -13.34
CA ILE A 177 -2.95 -3.59 -12.27
C ILE A 177 -3.55 -4.98 -12.00
N ASP A 178 -3.81 -5.76 -13.04
CA ASP A 178 -4.27 -7.15 -12.90
C ASP A 178 -3.28 -7.99 -12.10
N GLY A 179 -1.98 -7.85 -12.37
CA GLY A 179 -0.93 -8.52 -11.60
C GLY A 179 -0.89 -8.09 -10.12
N VAL A 180 -1.19 -6.83 -9.82
CA VAL A 180 -1.34 -6.33 -8.44
C VAL A 180 -2.55 -6.99 -7.76
N ALA A 181 -3.68 -7.06 -8.47
CA ALA A 181 -4.90 -7.69 -7.95
C ALA A 181 -4.73 -9.19 -7.70
N ASP A 182 -4.04 -9.89 -8.62
CA ASP A 182 -3.78 -11.32 -8.50
C ASP A 182 -2.87 -11.63 -7.29
N GLU A 183 -1.86 -10.81 -7.01
CA GLU A 183 -1.02 -10.96 -5.82
C GLU A 183 -1.80 -10.70 -4.52
N LEU A 184 -2.62 -9.65 -4.50
CA LEU A 184 -3.50 -9.40 -3.36
C LEU A 184 -4.47 -10.56 -3.12
N PHE A 185 -5.06 -11.08 -4.20
CA PHE A 185 -5.97 -12.23 -4.13
C PHE A 185 -5.26 -13.46 -3.56
N ALA A 186 -4.10 -13.82 -4.12
CA ALA A 186 -3.33 -14.97 -3.64
C ALA A 186 -2.98 -14.83 -2.16
N THR A 187 -2.50 -13.66 -1.74
CA THR A 187 -2.16 -13.42 -0.32
C THR A 187 -3.38 -13.48 0.59
N ALA A 188 -4.53 -13.02 0.16
CA ALA A 188 -5.73 -12.95 1.01
C ALA A 188 -6.52 -14.27 1.06
N TYR A 189 -6.60 -15.03 -0.03
CA TYR A 189 -7.54 -16.14 -0.20
C TYR A 189 -6.90 -17.51 -0.46
N GLU A 190 -5.61 -17.55 -0.80
CA GLU A 190 -4.90 -18.80 -1.07
C GLU A 190 -3.98 -19.16 0.10
N ASN A 191 -3.82 -20.46 0.37
CA ASN A 191 -2.95 -20.98 1.46
C ASN A 191 -1.54 -21.26 0.93
#